data_2900b94e9abdb232e0cbb433265100da
#
_entry.id   2900b94e9abdb232e0cbb433265100da
#
_cell.length_a   1.000
_cell.length_b   1.000
_cell.length_c   1.000
_cell.angle_alpha   90.00
_cell.angle_beta   90.00
_cell.angle_gamma   90.00
#
_symmetry.space_group_name_H-M   'P 1'
#
loop_
_entity.id
_entity.type
_entity.pdbx_description
1 polymer ?
#
loop_
_entity_poly.entity_id
_entity_poly.type
_entity_poly.pdbx_seq_one_letter_code
_entity_poly.pdbx_strand_id
1 'polypeptide(L)'
;PVLFSDRDNLPDSTKTAIRRHGHPLIILLAPESVVSKLVEQQLASLGTVTRVTADSPAGASVAFARFRDGDRGWGLNDPGHGYLFINTNDPLNAAVAAPLSSSGTWAATLLTDSSDQLPKAVDQYLRDVQPGFREDPTRAVYNHGWLMGGTGSISQSEQADIDRLLEIVPANERLNP
;
A
#
# COMPACT_ATOMS: atom_id res chain seq x y z
N PRO A 1 14.11 -9.05 1.43
CA PRO A 1 14.22 -8.58 2.82
C PRO A 1 13.80 -7.12 2.96
N VAL A 2 13.34 -6.70 4.15
CA VAL A 2 13.14 -5.30 4.52
C VAL A 2 14.38 -4.84 5.28
N LEU A 3 14.91 -3.67 4.92
CA LEU A 3 16.09 -3.07 5.54
C LEU A 3 15.78 -1.64 5.96
N PHE A 4 16.45 -1.15 6.98
CA PHE A 4 16.23 0.18 7.52
C PHE A 4 17.40 1.11 7.18
N SER A 5 17.11 2.40 7.12
CA SER A 5 18.06 3.47 6.90
C SER A 5 17.79 4.63 7.86
N ASP A 6 18.82 5.37 8.23
CA ASP A 6 18.63 6.70 8.78
C ASP A 6 18.30 7.69 7.66
N ARG A 7 17.86 8.90 8.04
CA ARG A 7 17.49 9.93 7.09
C ARG A 7 18.61 10.28 6.11
N ASP A 8 19.81 10.51 6.62
CA ASP A 8 20.96 11.03 5.84
C ASP A 8 22.16 10.08 5.84
N ASN A 9 22.03 8.90 6.46
CA ASN A 9 23.10 7.91 6.53
C ASN A 9 22.56 6.50 6.28
N LEU A 10 23.23 5.74 5.42
CA LEU A 10 22.97 4.34 5.20
C LEU A 10 23.80 3.51 6.17
N PRO A 11 23.22 2.79 7.15
CA PRO A 11 23.97 1.99 8.10
C PRO A 11 24.83 0.91 7.43
N ASP A 12 26.01 0.64 8.01
CA ASP A 12 26.92 -0.37 7.46
C ASP A 12 26.33 -1.80 7.48
N SER A 13 25.45 -2.09 8.45
CA SER A 13 24.70 -3.34 8.49
C SER A 13 23.80 -3.48 7.25
N THR A 14 23.11 -2.40 6.86
CA THR A 14 22.26 -2.34 5.66
C THR A 14 23.09 -2.46 4.39
N LYS A 15 24.22 -1.71 4.28
CA LYS A 15 25.16 -1.86 3.14
C LYS A 15 25.66 -3.30 2.99
N THR A 16 26.03 -3.92 4.13
CA THR A 16 26.52 -5.30 4.14
C THR A 16 25.46 -6.28 3.70
N ALA A 17 24.22 -6.11 4.16
CA ALA A 17 23.11 -6.94 3.75
C ALA A 17 22.83 -6.83 2.23
N ILE A 18 22.82 -5.62 1.69
CA ILE A 18 22.59 -5.38 0.25
C ILE A 18 23.69 -6.04 -0.60
N ARG A 19 24.97 -5.87 -0.21
CA ARG A 19 26.12 -6.44 -0.94
C ARG A 19 26.06 -7.97 -1.07
N ARG A 20 25.44 -8.68 -0.11
CA ARG A 20 25.26 -10.14 -0.18
C ARG A 20 24.37 -10.60 -1.32
N HIS A 21 23.56 -9.71 -1.88
CA HIS A 21 22.65 -10.00 -3.00
C HIS A 21 23.23 -9.58 -4.37
N GLY A 22 24.50 -9.20 -4.44
CA GLY A 22 25.13 -8.70 -5.66
C GLY A 22 24.70 -7.24 -5.96
N HIS A 23 24.09 -7.01 -7.12
CA HIS A 23 23.57 -5.69 -7.51
C HIS A 23 22.03 -5.78 -7.62
N PRO A 24 21.30 -5.79 -6.46
CA PRO A 24 19.87 -6.05 -6.44
C PRO A 24 19.04 -4.85 -6.92
N LEU A 25 17.77 -5.11 -7.23
CA LEU A 25 16.76 -4.05 -7.26
C LEU A 25 16.44 -3.62 -5.82
N ILE A 26 16.47 -2.32 -5.58
CA ILE A 26 16.19 -1.71 -4.28
C ILE A 26 14.96 -0.81 -4.45
N ILE A 27 13.86 -1.16 -3.75
CA ILE A 27 12.68 -0.32 -3.69
C ILE A 27 12.78 0.54 -2.43
N LEU A 28 12.85 1.85 -2.60
CA LEU A 28 12.97 2.81 -1.51
C LEU A 28 11.58 3.40 -1.20
N LEU A 29 11.00 2.98 -0.08
CA LEU A 29 9.63 3.33 0.33
C LEU A 29 9.61 4.52 1.28
N ALA A 30 10.08 5.68 0.83
CA ALA A 30 10.06 6.88 1.65
C ALA A 30 10.26 8.15 0.79
N PRO A 31 9.64 9.29 1.16
CA PRO A 31 9.93 10.59 0.55
C PRO A 31 11.33 11.08 0.94
N GLU A 32 11.84 12.05 0.20
CA GLU A 32 13.17 12.64 0.46
C GLU A 32 13.29 13.30 1.84
N SER A 33 12.18 13.74 2.41
CA SER A 33 12.11 14.26 3.78
C SER A 33 12.41 13.22 4.86
N VAL A 34 12.18 11.93 4.56
CA VAL A 34 12.39 10.80 5.48
C VAL A 34 13.68 10.05 5.16
N VAL A 35 13.96 9.78 3.89
CA VAL A 35 15.24 9.20 3.42
C VAL A 35 15.76 10.06 2.29
N SER A 36 16.82 10.81 2.57
CA SER A 36 17.34 11.85 1.67
C SER A 36 17.95 11.30 0.37
N LYS A 37 18.15 12.19 -0.58
CA LYS A 37 18.90 11.91 -1.82
C LYS A 37 20.31 11.39 -1.57
N LEU A 38 20.95 11.79 -0.48
CA LEU A 38 22.28 11.30 -0.13
C LEU A 38 22.26 9.78 0.10
N VAL A 39 21.28 9.29 0.83
CA VAL A 39 21.09 7.84 1.05
C VAL A 39 20.73 7.15 -0.26
N GLU A 40 19.86 7.72 -1.07
CA GLU A 40 19.52 7.17 -2.39
C GLU A 40 20.75 7.03 -3.30
N GLN A 41 21.64 8.01 -3.31
CA GLN A 41 22.93 7.93 -4.03
C GLN A 41 23.84 6.83 -3.48
N GLN A 42 23.87 6.65 -2.15
CA GLN A 42 24.63 5.54 -1.54
C GLN A 42 24.03 4.18 -1.95
N LEU A 43 22.71 4.06 -1.97
CA LEU A 43 22.01 2.86 -2.43
C LEU A 43 22.27 2.58 -3.92
N ALA A 44 22.29 3.63 -4.77
CA ALA A 44 22.55 3.50 -6.19
C ALA A 44 23.95 2.96 -6.51
N SER A 45 24.90 3.12 -5.61
CA SER A 45 26.21 2.46 -5.72
C SER A 45 26.19 0.96 -5.40
N LEU A 46 25.10 0.45 -4.81
CA LEU A 46 24.96 -0.93 -4.35
C LEU A 46 23.94 -1.73 -5.16
N GLY A 47 23.05 -1.05 -5.90
CA GLY A 47 22.00 -1.70 -6.66
C GLY A 47 21.22 -0.72 -7.53
N THR A 48 20.22 -1.22 -8.26
CA THR A 48 19.30 -0.37 -9.03
C THR A 48 18.19 0.13 -8.11
N VAL A 49 18.09 1.45 -7.91
CA VAL A 49 17.13 2.05 -6.97
C VAL A 49 15.90 2.56 -7.71
N THR A 50 14.74 2.21 -7.19
CA THR A 50 13.46 2.81 -7.57
C THR A 50 12.80 3.36 -6.32
N ARG A 51 12.52 4.67 -6.28
CA ARG A 51 11.79 5.29 -5.19
C ARG A 51 10.29 5.24 -5.46
N VAL A 52 9.55 4.65 -4.52
CA VAL A 52 8.08 4.60 -4.54
C VAL A 52 7.57 5.36 -3.32
N THR A 53 6.91 6.49 -3.54
CA THR A 53 6.51 7.38 -2.45
C THR A 53 5.40 8.36 -2.89
N ALA A 54 4.86 9.07 -1.89
CA ALA A 54 3.97 10.22 -2.03
C ALA A 54 4.19 11.16 -0.84
N ASP A 55 3.44 12.27 -0.80
CA ASP A 55 3.59 13.31 0.23
C ASP A 55 3.05 12.91 1.62
N SER A 56 2.29 11.81 1.69
CA SER A 56 1.74 11.27 2.93
C SER A 56 1.95 9.75 3.04
N PRO A 57 1.94 9.17 4.25
CA PRO A 57 1.97 7.71 4.43
C PRO A 57 0.84 6.99 3.69
N ALA A 58 -0.38 7.52 3.73
CA ALA A 58 -1.53 7.00 3.00
C ALA A 58 -1.29 7.02 1.47
N GLY A 59 -0.84 8.15 0.93
CA GLY A 59 -0.46 8.26 -0.48
C GLY A 59 0.67 7.31 -0.88
N ALA A 60 1.69 7.14 -0.02
CA ALA A 60 2.79 6.21 -0.25
C ALA A 60 2.32 4.75 -0.28
N SER A 61 1.37 4.36 0.58
CA SER A 61 0.77 3.01 0.56
C SER A 61 0.01 2.75 -0.75
N VAL A 62 -0.75 3.73 -1.24
CA VAL A 62 -1.42 3.66 -2.55
C VAL A 62 -0.41 3.58 -3.69
N ALA A 63 0.64 4.42 -3.67
CA ALA A 63 1.70 4.39 -4.68
C ALA A 63 2.36 3.01 -4.73
N PHE A 64 2.57 2.37 -3.57
CA PHE A 64 3.13 1.02 -3.49
C PHE A 64 2.15 -0.06 -3.99
N ALA A 65 0.86 0.04 -3.65
CA ALA A 65 -0.17 -0.86 -4.17
C ALA A 65 -0.25 -0.82 -5.71
N ARG A 66 -0.14 0.38 -6.30
CA ARG A 66 -0.14 0.59 -7.76
C ARG A 66 1.19 0.24 -8.44
N PHE A 67 2.29 0.21 -7.68
CA PHE A 67 3.63 0.04 -8.24
C PHE A 67 3.79 -1.31 -8.94
N ARG A 68 4.31 -1.26 -10.17
CA ARG A 68 4.75 -2.42 -10.93
C ARG A 68 5.95 -2.07 -11.80
N ASP A 69 6.95 -2.94 -11.78
CA ASP A 69 8.12 -2.88 -12.65
C ASP A 69 8.39 -4.29 -13.20
N GLY A 70 7.96 -4.54 -14.42
CA GLY A 70 7.96 -5.88 -15.02
C GLY A 70 7.13 -6.86 -14.19
N ASP A 71 7.78 -7.90 -13.67
CA ASP A 71 7.15 -8.93 -12.82
C ASP A 71 7.18 -8.61 -11.33
N ARG A 72 7.59 -7.39 -10.95
CA ARG A 72 7.78 -6.95 -9.57
C ARG A 72 6.76 -5.91 -9.17
N GLY A 73 6.38 -5.93 -7.89
CA GLY A 73 5.37 -5.03 -7.33
C GLY A 73 3.97 -5.60 -7.41
N TRP A 74 3.02 -4.90 -6.79
CA TRP A 74 1.64 -5.32 -6.74
C TRP A 74 0.89 -5.07 -8.06
N GLY A 75 0.97 -3.85 -8.60
CA GLY A 75 0.31 -3.46 -9.84
C GLY A 75 -1.22 -3.45 -9.76
N LEU A 76 -1.78 -3.18 -8.56
CA LEU A 76 -3.22 -3.21 -8.32
C LEU A 76 -3.88 -1.93 -8.87
N ASN A 77 -4.23 -1.95 -10.14
CA ASN A 77 -4.84 -0.81 -10.85
C ASN A 77 -6.26 -1.11 -11.36
N ASP A 78 -6.77 -2.29 -11.07
CA ASP A 78 -8.08 -2.81 -11.46
C ASP A 78 -8.75 -3.50 -10.26
N PRO A 79 -10.06 -3.79 -10.28
CA PRO A 79 -10.76 -4.48 -9.20
C PRO A 79 -10.41 -5.98 -9.15
N GLY A 80 -10.73 -6.61 -8.03
CA GLY A 80 -10.54 -8.06 -7.81
C GLY A 80 -9.41 -8.38 -6.85
N HIS A 81 -9.12 -7.49 -5.89
CA HIS A 81 -7.98 -7.60 -5.00
C HIS A 81 -8.36 -7.50 -3.52
N GLY A 82 -7.42 -7.90 -2.67
CA GLY A 82 -7.49 -7.75 -1.22
C GLY A 82 -6.76 -6.51 -0.73
N TYR A 83 -7.29 -5.89 0.33
CA TYR A 83 -6.71 -4.71 0.96
C TYR A 83 -6.73 -4.84 2.48
N LEU A 84 -5.63 -4.46 3.12
CA LEU A 84 -5.52 -4.34 4.58
C LEU A 84 -5.56 -2.85 4.93
N PHE A 85 -6.49 -2.47 5.79
CA PHE A 85 -6.59 -1.09 6.29
C PHE A 85 -5.96 -1.00 7.66
N ILE A 86 -4.96 -0.14 7.81
CA ILE A 86 -4.17 0.00 9.04
C ILE A 86 -4.02 1.47 9.39
N ASN A 87 -4.45 1.84 10.60
CA ASN A 87 -4.24 3.19 11.10
C ASN A 87 -2.78 3.39 11.53
N THR A 88 -2.14 4.46 11.04
CA THR A 88 -0.74 4.80 11.36
C THR A 88 -0.51 5.10 12.84
N ASN A 89 -1.56 5.43 13.59
CA ASN A 89 -1.49 5.62 15.04
C ASN A 89 -1.38 4.28 15.81
N ASP A 90 -1.68 3.14 15.15
CA ASP A 90 -1.58 1.80 15.72
C ASP A 90 -0.61 0.90 14.92
N PRO A 91 0.68 1.25 14.86
CA PRO A 91 1.64 0.62 13.94
C PRO A 91 1.89 -0.87 14.23
N LEU A 92 1.59 -1.36 15.44
CA LEU A 92 1.70 -2.78 15.77
C LEU A 92 0.73 -3.65 14.95
N ASN A 93 -0.41 -3.10 14.54
CA ASN A 93 -1.36 -3.81 13.67
C ASN A 93 -0.74 -4.15 12.30
N ALA A 94 0.23 -3.35 11.82
CA ALA A 94 0.95 -3.64 10.60
C ALA A 94 1.80 -4.92 10.71
N ALA A 95 2.46 -5.13 11.86
CA ALA A 95 3.26 -6.33 12.09
C ALA A 95 2.38 -7.59 12.15
N VAL A 96 1.20 -7.49 12.78
CA VAL A 96 0.23 -8.60 12.86
C VAL A 96 -0.40 -8.88 11.49
N ALA A 97 -0.64 -7.85 10.69
CA ALA A 97 -1.26 -7.96 9.38
C ALA A 97 -0.29 -8.46 8.27
N ALA A 98 1.02 -8.30 8.46
CA ALA A 98 2.02 -8.64 7.44
C ALA A 98 1.89 -10.06 6.83
N PRO A 99 1.55 -11.12 7.60
CA PRO A 99 1.32 -12.45 7.02
C PRO A 99 0.18 -12.48 6.01
N LEU A 100 -0.86 -11.65 6.16
CA LEU A 100 -1.99 -11.59 5.22
C LEU A 100 -1.57 -10.99 3.87
N SER A 101 -0.58 -10.09 3.85
CA SER A 101 -0.01 -9.54 2.61
C SER A 101 0.90 -10.54 1.89
N SER A 102 1.54 -11.45 2.62
CA SER A 102 2.56 -12.37 2.06
C SER A 102 2.06 -13.77 1.81
N SER A 103 0.88 -14.15 2.32
CA SER A 103 0.36 -15.52 2.24
C SER A 103 -1.17 -15.53 2.29
N GLY A 104 -1.78 -16.29 1.42
CA GLY A 104 -3.20 -16.56 1.39
C GLY A 104 -4.03 -15.45 0.74
N THR A 105 -4.18 -14.31 1.39
CA THR A 105 -5.03 -13.21 0.90
C THR A 105 -4.34 -12.30 -0.11
N TRP A 106 -3.01 -12.24 -0.10
CA TRP A 106 -2.21 -11.36 -0.98
C TRP A 106 -2.71 -9.91 -0.97
N ALA A 107 -3.11 -9.42 0.20
CA ALA A 107 -3.73 -8.11 0.36
C ALA A 107 -2.68 -7.01 0.48
N ALA A 108 -2.79 -5.98 -0.34
CA ALA A 108 -1.96 -4.79 -0.21
C ALA A 108 -2.37 -3.96 1.01
N THR A 109 -1.39 -3.41 1.73
CA THR A 109 -1.64 -2.53 2.87
C THR A 109 -1.95 -1.11 2.40
N LEU A 110 -3.09 -0.58 2.84
CA LEU A 110 -3.50 0.81 2.71
C LEU A 110 -3.48 1.47 4.09
N LEU A 111 -2.77 2.58 4.21
CA LEU A 111 -2.62 3.28 5.48
C LEU A 111 -3.69 4.36 5.64
N THR A 112 -4.28 4.41 6.83
CA THR A 112 -5.16 5.50 7.27
C THR A 112 -4.45 6.32 8.37
N ASP A 113 -4.87 7.55 8.60
CA ASP A 113 -4.26 8.48 9.57
C ASP A 113 -5.28 9.11 10.51
N SER A 114 -6.54 8.81 10.31
CA SER A 114 -7.68 9.16 11.15
C SER A 114 -8.46 7.89 11.52
N SER A 115 -9.28 7.94 12.55
CA SER A 115 -10.22 6.86 12.86
C SER A 115 -11.58 7.05 12.18
N ASP A 116 -11.89 8.23 11.68
CA ASP A 116 -13.25 8.60 11.27
C ASP A 116 -13.40 8.94 9.78
N GLN A 117 -12.29 9.10 9.07
CA GLN A 117 -12.30 9.49 7.67
C GLN A 117 -11.15 8.82 6.89
N LEU A 118 -11.47 8.30 5.73
CA LEU A 118 -10.45 7.82 4.79
C LEU A 118 -9.59 8.98 4.30
N PRO A 119 -8.25 8.82 4.27
CA PRO A 119 -7.38 9.75 3.58
C PRO A 119 -7.79 9.88 2.11
N LYS A 120 -7.77 11.11 1.59
CA LYS A 120 -8.18 11.40 0.19
C LYS A 120 -7.50 10.49 -0.84
N ALA A 121 -6.22 10.14 -0.63
CA ALA A 121 -5.48 9.26 -1.54
C ALA A 121 -6.07 7.85 -1.55
N VAL A 122 -6.48 7.32 -0.41
CA VAL A 122 -7.09 5.98 -0.27
C VAL A 122 -8.51 6.00 -0.83
N ASP A 123 -9.34 7.01 -0.48
CA ASP A 123 -10.70 7.16 -1.02
C ASP A 123 -10.67 7.20 -2.57
N GLN A 124 -9.81 8.05 -3.16
CA GLN A 124 -9.70 8.14 -4.62
C GLN A 124 -9.23 6.82 -5.23
N TYR A 125 -8.25 6.16 -4.62
CA TYR A 125 -7.76 4.87 -5.09
C TYR A 125 -8.85 3.80 -5.10
N LEU A 126 -9.64 3.69 -4.03
CA LEU A 126 -10.72 2.71 -3.96
C LEU A 126 -11.85 3.00 -4.97
N ARG A 127 -12.12 4.28 -5.29
CA ARG A 127 -13.03 4.66 -6.40
C ARG A 127 -12.50 4.18 -7.74
N ASP A 128 -11.20 4.35 -8.00
CA ASP A 128 -10.58 3.94 -9.26
C ASP A 128 -10.67 2.42 -9.48
N VAL A 129 -10.55 1.63 -8.40
CA VAL A 129 -10.58 0.16 -8.44
C VAL A 129 -11.90 -0.44 -7.95
N GLN A 130 -12.97 0.35 -7.85
CA GLN A 130 -14.27 -0.15 -7.43
C GLN A 130 -14.78 -1.25 -8.39
N PRO A 131 -15.21 -2.41 -7.88
CA PRO A 131 -15.73 -3.47 -8.73
C PRO A 131 -17.10 -3.10 -9.32
N GLY A 132 -17.33 -3.50 -10.54
CA GLY A 132 -18.59 -3.25 -11.22
C GLY A 132 -19.04 -4.40 -12.10
N PHE A 133 -20.36 -4.48 -12.37
CA PHE A 133 -20.95 -5.46 -13.27
C PHE A 133 -21.81 -4.78 -14.34
N ARG A 134 -21.96 -5.42 -15.50
CA ARG A 134 -22.81 -4.91 -16.59
C ARG A 134 -24.19 -5.55 -16.57
N GLU A 135 -24.28 -6.88 -16.45
CA GLU A 135 -25.52 -7.63 -16.56
C GLU A 135 -25.79 -8.48 -15.30
N ASP A 136 -24.77 -9.19 -14.80
CA ASP A 136 -24.90 -10.17 -13.73
C ASP A 136 -23.82 -9.97 -12.67
N PRO A 137 -24.18 -9.55 -11.45
CA PRO A 137 -23.23 -9.32 -10.36
C PRO A 137 -22.49 -10.60 -9.93
N THR A 138 -23.06 -11.79 -10.14
CA THR A 138 -22.41 -13.04 -9.75
C THR A 138 -21.19 -13.37 -10.61
N ARG A 139 -21.02 -12.68 -11.73
CA ARG A 139 -19.86 -12.82 -12.64
C ARG A 139 -18.82 -11.73 -12.46
N ALA A 140 -19.05 -10.80 -11.53
CA ALA A 140 -18.11 -9.74 -11.23
C ALA A 140 -16.94 -10.25 -10.38
N VAL A 141 -15.84 -9.50 -10.41
CA VAL A 141 -14.75 -9.66 -9.45
C VAL A 141 -15.11 -8.92 -8.16
N TYR A 142 -14.51 -9.32 -7.04
CA TYR A 142 -14.77 -8.77 -5.72
C TYR A 142 -13.50 -8.14 -5.16
N ASN A 143 -13.63 -6.99 -4.54
CA ASN A 143 -12.61 -6.47 -3.63
C ASN A 143 -12.90 -6.97 -2.21
N HIS A 144 -11.84 -7.28 -1.46
CA HIS A 144 -11.94 -7.71 -0.07
C HIS A 144 -11.17 -6.76 0.83
N GLY A 145 -11.78 -6.34 1.93
CA GLY A 145 -11.16 -5.48 2.93
C GLY A 145 -10.99 -6.19 4.27
N TRP A 146 -9.82 -6.03 4.90
CA TRP A 146 -9.57 -6.44 6.28
C TRP A 146 -9.21 -5.19 7.09
N LEU A 147 -10.00 -4.90 8.10
CA LEU A 147 -9.77 -3.77 9.02
C LEU A 147 -8.92 -4.26 10.17
N MET A 148 -7.72 -3.70 10.31
CA MET A 148 -6.75 -4.12 11.32
C MET A 148 -6.80 -3.20 12.52
N GLY A 149 -7.55 -3.60 13.53
CA GLY A 149 -7.72 -2.86 14.77
C GLY A 149 -9.17 -2.85 15.27
N GLY A 150 -9.40 -2.22 16.41
CA GLY A 150 -10.75 -2.00 16.95
C GLY A 150 -11.36 -0.70 16.45
N THR A 151 -12.57 -0.39 16.91
CA THR A 151 -13.33 0.82 16.52
C THR A 151 -12.66 2.13 16.94
N GLY A 152 -11.66 2.12 17.83
CA GLY A 152 -10.82 3.27 18.14
C GLY A 152 -9.77 3.58 17.07
N SER A 153 -9.37 2.58 16.28
CA SER A 153 -8.42 2.74 15.16
C SER A 153 -9.14 3.01 13.83
N ILE A 154 -10.25 2.31 13.59
CA ILE A 154 -11.11 2.45 12.41
C ILE A 154 -12.54 2.43 12.91
N SER A 155 -13.21 3.57 12.89
CA SER A 155 -14.57 3.72 13.39
C SER A 155 -15.60 3.01 12.51
N GLN A 156 -16.82 2.88 13.00
CA GLN A 156 -17.93 2.34 12.21
C GLN A 156 -18.26 3.21 11.01
N SER A 157 -18.07 4.54 11.09
CA SER A 157 -18.28 5.43 9.95
C SER A 157 -17.22 5.23 8.87
N GLU A 158 -15.95 5.11 9.24
CA GLU A 158 -14.87 4.82 8.29
C GLU A 158 -15.04 3.43 7.67
N GLN A 159 -15.44 2.43 8.47
CA GLN A 159 -15.77 1.10 7.94
C GLN A 159 -16.89 1.18 6.89
N ALA A 160 -17.97 1.92 7.16
CA ALA A 160 -19.07 2.08 6.20
C ALA A 160 -18.63 2.74 4.88
N ASP A 161 -17.70 3.69 4.94
CA ASP A 161 -17.11 4.29 3.74
C ASP A 161 -16.24 3.29 2.97
N ILE A 162 -15.45 2.48 3.66
CA ILE A 162 -14.66 1.40 3.05
C ILE A 162 -15.59 0.40 2.38
N ASP A 163 -16.61 -0.09 3.09
CA ASP A 163 -17.56 -1.07 2.56
C ASP A 163 -18.23 -0.57 1.28
N ARG A 164 -18.71 0.68 1.28
CA ARG A 164 -19.33 1.33 0.11
C ARG A 164 -18.37 1.42 -1.09
N LEU A 165 -17.08 1.62 -0.86
CA LEU A 165 -16.06 1.73 -1.91
C LEU A 165 -15.59 0.36 -2.43
N LEU A 166 -15.72 -0.69 -1.63
CA LEU A 166 -15.39 -2.06 -2.01
C LEU A 166 -16.58 -2.81 -2.61
N GLU A 167 -17.80 -2.30 -2.41
CA GLU A 167 -19.03 -2.93 -2.89
C GLU A 167 -19.09 -3.00 -4.42
N ILE A 168 -19.66 -4.11 -4.91
CA ILE A 168 -19.95 -4.28 -6.34
C ILE A 168 -21.18 -3.47 -6.70
N VAL A 169 -21.05 -2.63 -7.72
CA VAL A 169 -22.13 -1.78 -8.21
C VAL A 169 -22.37 -1.99 -9.71
N PRO A 170 -23.55 -1.65 -10.25
CA PRO A 170 -23.72 -1.53 -11.70
C PRO A 170 -22.63 -0.66 -12.33
N ALA A 171 -22.08 -1.06 -13.48
CA ALA A 171 -20.91 -0.41 -14.06
C ALA A 171 -21.13 1.10 -14.36
N ASN A 172 -22.37 1.49 -14.62
CA ASN A 172 -22.77 2.89 -14.81
C ASN A 172 -22.95 3.68 -13.50
N GLU A 173 -22.88 3.01 -12.35
CA GLU A 173 -22.99 3.61 -11.01
C GLU A 173 -21.65 3.65 -10.28
N ARG A 174 -20.57 3.15 -10.92
CA ARG A 174 -19.22 3.25 -10.34
C ARG A 174 -18.88 4.72 -10.06
N LEU A 175 -18.23 4.94 -8.92
CA LEU A 175 -17.87 6.28 -8.43
C LEU A 175 -16.75 6.94 -9.27
N ASN A 176 -16.04 6.15 -10.06
CA ASN A 176 -15.10 6.61 -11.07
C ASN A 176 -15.09 5.58 -12.23
N PRO A 177 -15.94 5.73 -13.24
CA PRO A 177 -16.10 4.78 -14.34
C PRO A 177 -14.94 4.78 -15.34
#